data_0febd85bd62c61231d83b50763762343
#
_entry.id   0febd85bd62c61231d83b50763762343
#
_cell.length_a   1.000
_cell.length_b   1.000
_cell.length_c   1.000
_cell.angle_alpha   90.00
_cell.angle_beta   90.00
_cell.angle_gamma   90.00
#
_symmetry.space_group_name_H-M   'P 1'
#
loop_
_entity.id
_entity.type
_entity.pdbx_description
1 polymer ?
#
loop_
_entity_poly.entity_id
_entity_poly.type
_entity_poly.pdbx_seq_one_letter_code
_entity_poly.pdbx_strand_id
1 'polypeptide(L)'
;TAQYDAAIATYMRAQAGLPEKLFLEYDICQPLRYGENPHQKGVFYGDTETLFDKLHGKEISYNNFLDIDAALGLIDEFSETNFVIMKHNNACGVASRSDLLEAWKDALACDPVSAFGGVIATNHKVGEKEAAEIGTIFFEIIIAPEFSDKALEILSQKKNRIILRRKERPAGKYQFRSLLGGVLWQEKDLSTELAMDMK
;
A
#
# COMPACT_ATOMS: atom_id res chain seq x y z
N THR A 1 -12.12 -3.95 -28.49
CA THR A 1 -11.72 -5.06 -29.41
C THR A 1 -10.64 -5.92 -28.78
N ALA A 2 -9.56 -5.36 -28.21
CA ALA A 2 -8.44 -6.14 -27.63
C ALA A 2 -8.88 -7.17 -26.56
N GLN A 3 -9.77 -6.79 -25.64
CA GLN A 3 -10.32 -7.72 -24.63
C GLN A 3 -11.12 -8.86 -25.27
N TYR A 4 -11.91 -8.56 -26.29
CA TYR A 4 -12.68 -9.56 -27.02
C TYR A 4 -11.75 -10.53 -27.78
N ASP A 5 -10.73 -10.00 -28.43
CA ASP A 5 -9.74 -10.80 -29.15
C ASP A 5 -8.92 -11.68 -28.18
N ALA A 6 -8.56 -11.16 -27.00
CA ALA A 6 -7.90 -11.91 -25.96
C ALA A 6 -8.79 -13.06 -25.41
N ALA A 7 -10.09 -12.81 -25.20
CA ALA A 7 -11.04 -13.82 -24.76
C ALA A 7 -11.22 -14.94 -25.79
N ILE A 8 -11.37 -14.60 -27.08
CA ILE A 8 -11.41 -15.58 -28.18
C ILE A 8 -10.13 -16.39 -28.24
N ALA A 9 -8.97 -15.73 -28.19
CA ALA A 9 -7.69 -16.40 -28.25
C ALA A 9 -7.53 -17.40 -27.09
N THR A 10 -7.92 -17.02 -25.88
CA THR A 10 -7.90 -17.88 -24.69
C THR A 10 -8.81 -19.09 -24.88
N TYR A 11 -10.05 -18.90 -25.34
CA TYR A 11 -10.99 -19.97 -25.61
C TYR A 11 -10.47 -20.95 -26.66
N MET A 12 -10.01 -20.44 -27.82
CA MET A 12 -9.48 -21.28 -28.91
C MET A 12 -8.24 -22.07 -28.50
N ARG A 13 -7.37 -21.47 -27.70
CA ARG A 13 -6.18 -22.17 -27.16
C ARG A 13 -6.55 -23.30 -26.24
N ALA A 14 -7.53 -23.10 -25.35
CA ALA A 14 -8.03 -24.14 -24.46
C ALA A 14 -8.63 -25.33 -25.27
N GLN A 15 -9.42 -25.04 -26.31
CA GLN A 15 -9.99 -26.07 -27.21
C GLN A 15 -8.90 -26.84 -27.97
N ALA A 16 -7.80 -26.19 -28.32
CA ALA A 16 -6.69 -26.79 -29.01
C ALA A 16 -5.67 -27.50 -28.09
N GLY A 17 -5.92 -27.55 -26.77
CA GLY A 17 -5.00 -28.10 -25.79
C GLY A 17 -3.66 -27.36 -25.69
N LEU A 18 -3.64 -26.08 -26.10
CA LEU A 18 -2.43 -25.25 -26.05
C LEU A 18 -2.30 -24.60 -24.67
N PRO A 19 -1.06 -24.31 -24.20
CA PRO A 19 -0.83 -23.65 -22.94
C PRO A 19 -1.55 -22.30 -22.85
N GLU A 20 -1.98 -21.91 -21.65
CA GLU A 20 -2.56 -20.59 -21.41
C GLU A 20 -1.57 -19.48 -21.74
N LYS A 21 -2.13 -18.31 -22.13
CA LYS A 21 -1.38 -17.05 -22.25
C LYS A 21 -1.85 -16.09 -21.18
N LEU A 22 -0.92 -15.43 -20.53
CA LEU A 22 -1.23 -14.35 -19.62
C LEU A 22 -1.46 -13.05 -20.41
N PHE A 23 -2.62 -12.46 -20.23
CA PHE A 23 -2.98 -11.11 -20.73
C PHE A 23 -3.21 -10.22 -19.52
N LEU A 24 -2.47 -9.12 -19.43
CA LEU A 24 -2.66 -8.08 -18.42
C LEU A 24 -3.07 -6.81 -19.14
N GLU A 25 -4.19 -6.22 -18.72
CA GLU A 25 -4.73 -5.01 -19.30
C GLU A 25 -5.08 -4.02 -18.19
N TYR A 26 -4.62 -2.80 -18.35
CA TYR A 26 -4.89 -1.68 -17.45
C TYR A 26 -5.20 -0.45 -18.30
N ASP A 27 -6.38 0.13 -18.12
CA ASP A 27 -6.86 1.25 -18.94
C ASP A 27 -6.22 2.59 -18.57
N ILE A 28 -5.76 2.74 -17.32
CA ILE A 28 -5.25 3.99 -16.79
C ILE A 28 -3.75 3.85 -16.53
N CYS A 29 -3.01 4.87 -16.96
CA CYS A 29 -1.60 4.97 -16.65
C CYS A 29 -1.28 6.36 -16.07
N GLN A 30 -0.50 6.37 -15.01
CA GLN A 30 0.01 7.58 -14.37
C GLN A 30 1.53 7.65 -14.56
N PRO A 31 2.06 8.60 -15.35
CA PRO A 31 3.48 8.84 -15.42
C PRO A 31 4.02 9.25 -14.04
N LEU A 32 5.10 8.62 -13.62
CA LEU A 32 5.81 8.96 -12.40
C LEU A 32 7.00 9.85 -12.74
N ARG A 33 7.48 10.59 -11.75
CA ARG A 33 8.65 11.48 -11.93
C ARG A 33 9.86 10.70 -12.45
N TYR A 34 10.07 9.48 -11.94
CA TYR A 34 11.08 8.51 -12.36
C TYR A 34 10.71 7.13 -11.78
N GLY A 35 11.41 6.07 -12.14
CA GLY A 35 11.25 4.74 -11.58
C GLY A 35 11.88 4.60 -10.19
N GLU A 36 12.49 3.47 -9.91
CA GLU A 36 13.20 3.26 -8.65
C GLU A 36 14.37 4.25 -8.49
N ASN A 37 15.09 4.51 -9.58
CA ASN A 37 16.20 5.44 -9.63
C ASN A 37 15.91 6.61 -10.59
N PRO A 38 16.55 7.80 -10.37
CA PRO A 38 16.25 9.03 -11.13
C PRO A 38 16.44 8.94 -12.65
N HIS A 39 17.27 8.04 -13.14
CA HIS A 39 17.51 7.85 -14.57
C HIS A 39 16.52 6.89 -15.25
N GLN A 40 15.66 6.22 -14.48
CA GLN A 40 14.71 5.25 -14.96
C GLN A 40 13.35 5.91 -15.21
N LYS A 41 12.71 5.62 -16.35
CA LYS A 41 11.33 5.99 -16.58
C LYS A 41 10.41 5.10 -15.75
N GLY A 42 9.49 5.70 -15.00
CA GLY A 42 8.47 5.00 -14.22
C GLY A 42 7.06 5.37 -14.67
N VAL A 43 6.16 4.40 -14.64
CA VAL A 43 4.73 4.57 -14.89
C VAL A 43 3.99 3.62 -13.96
N PHE A 44 2.92 4.10 -13.34
CA PHE A 44 1.97 3.27 -12.64
C PHE A 44 0.79 2.99 -13.58
N TYR A 45 0.45 1.73 -13.75
CA TYR A 45 -0.73 1.29 -14.49
C TYR A 45 -1.79 0.84 -13.50
N GLY A 46 -2.88 1.54 -13.43
CA GLY A 46 -3.99 1.30 -12.52
C GLY A 46 -4.65 2.60 -12.09
N ASP A 47 -5.75 2.50 -11.36
CA ASP A 47 -6.52 3.63 -10.86
C ASP A 47 -6.29 3.79 -9.34
N THR A 48 -5.50 4.81 -8.98
CA THR A 48 -5.23 5.13 -7.57
C THR A 48 -6.45 5.69 -6.85
N GLU A 49 -7.40 6.30 -7.58
CA GLU A 49 -8.60 6.88 -6.98
C GLU A 49 -9.55 5.79 -6.45
N THR A 50 -9.42 4.56 -6.93
CA THR A 50 -10.15 3.42 -6.36
C THR A 50 -9.56 2.93 -5.04
N LEU A 51 -8.31 3.31 -4.73
CA LEU A 51 -7.56 2.85 -3.56
C LEU A 51 -7.63 3.84 -2.40
N PHE A 52 -7.45 5.13 -2.73
CA PHE A 52 -7.40 6.20 -1.73
C PHE A 52 -7.77 7.55 -2.33
N ASP A 53 -8.20 8.45 -1.44
CA ASP A 53 -8.26 9.87 -1.74
C ASP A 53 -6.96 10.51 -1.24
N LYS A 54 -6.24 11.19 -2.13
CA LYS A 54 -5.10 12.01 -1.73
C LYS A 54 -5.60 13.33 -1.15
N LEU A 55 -5.51 13.48 0.17
CA LEU A 55 -6.01 14.66 0.89
C LEU A 55 -4.99 15.79 0.91
N HIS A 56 -3.68 15.49 0.85
CA HIS A 56 -2.60 16.48 0.92
C HIS A 56 -1.30 15.95 0.30
N GLY A 57 -0.42 16.87 -0.07
CA GLY A 57 1.00 16.61 -0.32
C GLY A 57 1.41 16.48 -1.78
N LYS A 58 2.69 16.12 -1.96
CA LYS A 58 3.32 15.93 -3.29
C LYS A 58 2.75 14.71 -4.02
N GLU A 59 3.14 14.53 -5.30
CA GLU A 59 2.82 13.31 -6.05
C GLU A 59 3.54 12.09 -5.47
N ILE A 60 2.85 10.94 -5.56
CA ILE A 60 3.36 9.65 -5.08
C ILE A 60 4.47 9.19 -6.03
N SER A 61 5.62 8.83 -5.50
CA SER A 61 6.75 8.32 -6.28
C SER A 61 6.67 6.80 -6.46
N TYR A 62 7.51 6.26 -7.35
CA TYR A 62 7.65 4.82 -7.56
C TYR A 62 7.93 4.07 -6.24
N ASN A 63 8.94 4.51 -5.48
CA ASN A 63 9.29 3.89 -4.21
C ASN A 63 8.18 4.04 -3.16
N ASN A 64 7.45 5.19 -3.18
CA ASN A 64 6.30 5.34 -2.30
C ASN A 64 5.19 4.33 -2.60
N PHE A 65 4.92 4.02 -3.88
CA PHE A 65 3.94 2.98 -4.23
C PHE A 65 4.32 1.61 -3.69
N LEU A 66 5.61 1.25 -3.75
CA LEU A 66 6.09 -0.01 -3.20
C LEU A 66 5.90 -0.07 -1.67
N ASP A 67 6.27 0.99 -0.97
CA ASP A 67 6.11 1.07 0.48
C ASP A 67 4.63 1.11 0.91
N ILE A 68 3.76 1.78 0.12
CA ILE A 68 2.30 1.80 0.33
C ILE A 68 1.72 0.39 0.19
N ASP A 69 2.06 -0.33 -0.88
CA ASP A 69 1.57 -1.70 -1.11
C ASP A 69 1.98 -2.63 0.02
N ALA A 70 3.24 -2.56 0.45
CA ALA A 70 3.76 -3.33 1.57
C ALA A 70 3.09 -2.95 2.90
N ALA A 71 2.88 -1.65 3.16
CA ALA A 71 2.20 -1.19 4.39
C ALA A 71 0.74 -1.64 4.44
N LEU A 72 0.02 -1.55 3.33
CA LEU A 72 -1.38 -1.98 3.24
C LEU A 72 -1.51 -3.51 3.32
N GLY A 73 -0.61 -4.25 2.69
CA GLY A 73 -0.57 -5.70 2.81
C GLY A 73 -0.37 -6.14 4.25
N LEU A 74 0.56 -5.50 4.97
CA LEU A 74 0.84 -5.86 6.35
C LEU A 74 -0.28 -5.42 7.33
N ILE A 75 -0.86 -4.22 7.16
CA ILE A 75 -1.93 -3.75 8.06
C ILE A 75 -3.20 -4.59 7.94
N ASP A 76 -3.45 -5.20 6.78
CA ASP A 76 -4.61 -6.05 6.52
C ASP A 76 -4.55 -7.41 7.23
N GLU A 77 -3.38 -7.81 7.74
CA GLU A 77 -3.21 -9.01 8.57
C GLU A 77 -3.75 -8.83 10.02
N PHE A 78 -4.07 -7.58 10.42
CA PHE A 78 -4.48 -7.27 11.78
C PHE A 78 -5.93 -6.81 11.85
N SER A 79 -6.71 -7.47 12.70
CA SER A 79 -8.08 -7.05 13.06
C SER A 79 -8.12 -6.05 14.22
N GLU A 80 -7.09 -6.07 15.08
CA GLU A 80 -6.96 -5.16 16.20
C GLU A 80 -6.47 -3.78 15.75
N THR A 81 -6.66 -2.78 16.62
CA THR A 81 -6.11 -1.44 16.43
C THR A 81 -4.59 -1.52 16.26
N ASN A 82 -4.10 -1.12 15.10
CA ASN A 82 -2.70 -1.34 14.72
C ASN A 82 -2.09 -0.14 14.03
N PHE A 83 -0.77 0.02 14.22
CA PHE A 83 0.10 0.85 13.41
C PHE A 83 1.22 0.03 12.77
N VAL A 84 1.47 0.33 11.51
CA VAL A 84 2.59 -0.18 10.72
C VAL A 84 3.44 1.00 10.26
N ILE A 85 4.75 0.89 10.42
CA ILE A 85 5.72 1.83 9.87
C ILE A 85 6.60 1.07 8.89
N MET A 86 6.57 1.49 7.63
CA MET A 86 7.26 0.82 6.52
C MET A 86 8.34 1.71 5.94
N LYS A 87 9.48 1.14 5.60
CA LYS A 87 10.53 1.83 4.88
C LYS A 87 11.32 0.87 3.99
N HIS A 88 11.49 1.22 2.72
CA HIS A 88 12.19 0.39 1.73
C HIS A 88 11.65 -1.05 1.69
N ASN A 89 10.31 -1.19 1.63
CA ASN A 89 9.57 -2.46 1.64
C ASN A 89 9.77 -3.34 2.89
N ASN A 90 10.32 -2.80 3.97
CA ASN A 90 10.48 -3.53 5.21
C ASN A 90 9.76 -2.79 6.35
N ALA A 91 9.08 -3.56 7.20
CA ALA A 91 8.51 -3.03 8.42
C ALA A 91 9.63 -2.71 9.41
N CYS A 92 9.72 -1.44 9.83
CA CYS A 92 10.60 -1.01 10.92
C CYS A 92 9.84 -0.84 12.24
N GLY A 93 8.51 -0.90 12.21
CA GLY A 93 7.69 -0.90 13.41
C GLY A 93 6.29 -1.41 13.15
N VAL A 94 5.80 -2.29 14.02
CA VAL A 94 4.42 -2.79 14.03
C VAL A 94 3.98 -2.96 15.48
N ALA A 95 2.80 -2.47 15.81
CA ALA A 95 2.23 -2.69 17.12
C ALA A 95 0.70 -2.65 17.11
N SER A 96 0.10 -3.61 17.83
CA SER A 96 -1.33 -3.65 18.14
C SER A 96 -1.56 -3.32 19.60
N ARG A 97 -2.49 -2.39 19.88
CA ARG A 97 -2.92 -2.02 21.23
C ARG A 97 -4.41 -1.69 21.21
N SER A 98 -5.02 -1.67 22.38
CA SER A 98 -6.41 -1.22 22.52
C SER A 98 -6.58 0.30 22.31
N ASP A 99 -5.53 1.06 22.57
CA ASP A 99 -5.46 2.50 22.34
C ASP A 99 -4.57 2.81 21.14
N LEU A 100 -5.05 3.68 20.25
CA LEU A 100 -4.37 4.00 18.99
C LEU A 100 -3.06 4.76 19.23
N LEU A 101 -3.02 5.65 20.22
CA LEU A 101 -1.82 6.41 20.55
C LEU A 101 -0.73 5.51 21.16
N GLU A 102 -1.12 4.51 21.98
CA GLU A 102 -0.18 3.52 22.47
C GLU A 102 0.35 2.62 21.35
N ALA A 103 -0.52 2.19 20.41
CA ALA A 103 -0.10 1.45 19.24
C ALA A 103 0.95 2.24 18.43
N TRP A 104 0.73 3.54 18.23
CA TRP A 104 1.70 4.40 17.56
C TRP A 104 3.05 4.45 18.28
N LYS A 105 3.04 4.72 19.58
CA LYS A 105 4.26 4.84 20.39
C LYS A 105 5.09 3.57 20.38
N ASP A 106 4.44 2.43 20.50
CA ASP A 106 5.11 1.14 20.52
C ASP A 106 5.62 0.74 19.14
N ALA A 107 4.86 1.02 18.06
CA ALA A 107 5.34 0.83 16.70
C ALA A 107 6.58 1.69 16.42
N LEU A 108 6.57 2.96 16.84
CA LEU A 108 7.74 3.84 16.69
C LEU A 108 8.92 3.38 17.54
N ALA A 109 8.68 2.84 18.74
CA ALA A 109 9.73 2.35 19.63
C ALA A 109 10.48 1.13 19.10
N CYS A 110 9.92 0.38 18.14
CA CYS A 110 10.61 -0.75 17.53
C CYS A 110 11.93 -0.33 16.85
N ASP A 111 11.89 0.74 16.04
CA ASP A 111 13.09 1.32 15.40
C ASP A 111 12.83 2.79 15.01
N PRO A 112 12.99 3.72 15.96
CA PRO A 112 12.71 5.14 15.72
C PRO A 112 13.68 5.79 14.71
N VAL A 113 14.84 5.20 14.49
CA VAL A 113 15.83 5.70 13.53
C VAL A 113 15.40 5.38 12.10
N SER A 114 15.01 4.13 11.85
CA SER A 114 14.54 3.70 10.53
C SER A 114 13.16 4.26 10.20
N ALA A 115 12.30 4.56 11.18
CA ALA A 115 11.00 5.18 10.99
C ALA A 115 11.05 6.57 10.34
N PHE A 116 12.18 7.28 10.49
CA PHE A 116 12.38 8.60 9.89
C PHE A 116 12.28 8.55 8.36
N GLY A 117 11.33 9.30 7.79
CA GLY A 117 11.05 9.33 6.36
C GLY A 117 10.29 8.11 5.84
N GLY A 118 9.68 7.32 6.70
CA GLY A 118 8.90 6.14 6.34
C GLY A 118 7.46 6.44 5.89
N VAL A 119 6.76 5.37 5.57
CA VAL A 119 5.33 5.31 5.29
C VAL A 119 4.63 4.72 6.51
N ILE A 120 3.61 5.42 7.00
CA ILE A 120 2.83 5.04 8.18
C ILE A 120 1.45 4.59 7.72
N ALA A 121 0.98 3.44 8.20
CA ALA A 121 -0.39 2.98 7.98
C ALA A 121 -1.06 2.61 9.31
N THR A 122 -2.35 2.88 9.40
CA THR A 122 -3.21 2.41 10.49
C THR A 122 -4.56 1.96 9.96
N ASN A 123 -5.19 1.00 10.64
CA ASN A 123 -6.54 0.54 10.33
C ASN A 123 -7.63 1.31 11.09
N HIS A 124 -7.27 2.37 11.82
CA HIS A 124 -8.20 3.20 12.59
C HIS A 124 -8.15 4.67 12.18
N LYS A 125 -9.21 5.40 12.58
CA LYS A 125 -9.31 6.85 12.40
C LYS A 125 -8.24 7.57 13.21
N VAL A 126 -7.50 8.48 12.55
CA VAL A 126 -6.49 9.33 13.20
C VAL A 126 -7.17 10.59 13.74
N GLY A 127 -7.10 10.78 15.05
CA GLY A 127 -7.59 11.94 15.76
C GLY A 127 -6.51 13.01 15.98
N GLU A 128 -6.89 14.08 16.70
CA GLU A 128 -6.02 15.20 17.02
C GLU A 128 -4.78 14.79 17.83
N LYS A 129 -4.98 13.92 18.84
CA LYS A 129 -3.92 13.47 19.74
C LYS A 129 -2.86 12.64 19.01
N GLU A 130 -3.30 11.68 18.20
CA GLU A 130 -2.44 10.84 17.38
C GLU A 130 -1.68 11.69 16.36
N ALA A 131 -2.38 12.60 15.68
CA ALA A 131 -1.78 13.49 14.69
C ALA A 131 -0.69 14.40 15.29
N ALA A 132 -0.91 14.91 16.51
CA ALA A 132 0.07 15.72 17.21
C ALA A 132 1.35 14.93 17.50
N GLU A 133 1.21 13.71 17.98
CA GLU A 133 2.34 12.84 18.31
C GLU A 133 3.06 12.33 17.05
N ILE A 134 2.31 11.85 16.05
CA ILE A 134 2.86 11.43 14.74
C ILE A 134 3.57 12.60 14.05
N GLY A 135 3.05 13.81 14.19
CA GLY A 135 3.60 15.02 13.61
C GLY A 135 4.99 15.40 14.11
N THR A 136 5.43 14.85 15.25
CA THR A 136 6.75 15.14 15.87
C THR A 136 7.91 14.58 15.08
N ILE A 137 7.70 13.50 14.32
CA ILE A 137 8.72 12.92 13.45
C ILE A 137 8.52 13.34 11.99
N PHE A 138 9.58 13.24 11.21
CA PHE A 138 9.47 13.33 9.76
C PHE A 138 9.06 11.98 9.18
N PHE A 139 7.99 11.98 8.40
CA PHE A 139 7.55 10.85 7.58
C PHE A 139 7.08 11.36 6.21
N GLU A 140 7.09 10.51 5.20
CA GLU A 140 6.67 10.87 3.86
C GLU A 140 5.17 10.72 3.65
N ILE A 141 4.60 9.62 4.13
CA ILE A 141 3.19 9.25 3.88
C ILE A 141 2.53 8.77 5.16
N ILE A 142 1.27 9.15 5.34
CA ILE A 142 0.38 8.52 6.30
C ILE A 142 -0.89 8.05 5.59
N ILE A 143 -1.32 6.83 5.92
CA ILE A 143 -2.50 6.18 5.37
C ILE A 143 -3.40 5.75 6.52
N ALA A 144 -4.66 6.17 6.48
CA ALA A 144 -5.69 5.79 7.44
C ALA A 144 -7.06 5.74 6.77
N PRO A 145 -8.05 5.00 7.31
CA PRO A 145 -9.41 5.00 6.79
C PRO A 145 -10.09 6.38 6.94
N GLU A 146 -9.73 7.13 7.97
CA GLU A 146 -10.31 8.45 8.24
C GLU A 146 -9.35 9.34 9.05
N PHE A 147 -9.49 10.65 8.90
CA PHE A 147 -8.80 11.67 9.69
C PHE A 147 -9.83 12.68 10.22
N SER A 148 -9.66 13.14 11.46
CA SER A 148 -10.42 14.27 11.94
C SER A 148 -9.92 15.58 11.28
N ASP A 149 -10.78 16.63 11.24
CA ASP A 149 -10.39 17.93 10.65
C ASP A 149 -9.15 18.51 11.31
N LYS A 150 -9.06 18.40 12.64
CA LYS A 150 -7.88 18.85 13.40
C LYS A 150 -6.63 18.01 13.10
N ALA A 151 -6.79 16.70 12.90
CA ALA A 151 -5.67 15.86 12.48
C ALA A 151 -5.14 16.27 11.11
N LEU A 152 -6.03 16.55 10.16
CA LEU A 152 -5.65 17.06 8.84
C LEU A 152 -4.93 18.41 8.93
N GLU A 153 -5.43 19.32 9.75
CA GLU A 153 -4.81 20.63 9.98
C GLU A 153 -3.36 20.48 10.48
N ILE A 154 -3.14 19.62 11.49
CA ILE A 154 -1.81 19.36 12.06
C ILE A 154 -0.89 18.70 11.04
N LEU A 155 -1.35 17.65 10.40
CA LEU A 155 -0.52 16.85 9.49
C LEU A 155 -0.19 17.59 8.19
N SER A 156 -1.07 18.47 7.72
CA SER A 156 -0.89 19.26 6.48
C SER A 156 0.08 20.43 6.62
N GLN A 157 0.58 20.75 7.82
CA GLN A 157 1.55 21.83 8.00
C GLN A 157 2.86 21.64 7.21
N LYS A 158 3.18 20.39 6.84
CA LYS A 158 4.36 20.06 6.02
C LYS A 158 3.91 19.86 4.57
N LYS A 159 4.17 20.83 3.68
CA LYS A 159 3.72 20.87 2.28
C LYS A 159 3.93 19.57 1.50
N ASN A 160 5.02 18.86 1.73
CA ASN A 160 5.38 17.67 0.95
C ASN A 160 4.88 16.35 1.57
N ARG A 161 4.31 16.39 2.78
CA ARG A 161 3.78 15.21 3.46
C ARG A 161 2.53 14.73 2.75
N ILE A 162 2.48 13.48 2.38
CA ILE A 162 1.36 12.88 1.68
C ILE A 162 0.40 12.29 2.71
N ILE A 163 -0.88 12.66 2.61
CA ILE A 163 -1.95 12.15 3.46
C ILE A 163 -2.96 11.45 2.57
N LEU A 164 -3.13 10.14 2.79
CA LEU A 164 -4.01 9.28 2.01
C LEU A 164 -5.15 8.75 2.89
N ARG A 165 -6.38 9.02 2.49
CA ARG A 165 -7.54 8.36 3.07
C ARG A 165 -7.79 7.07 2.31
N ARG A 166 -7.61 5.94 2.99
CA ARG A 166 -7.85 4.61 2.43
C ARG A 166 -9.34 4.40 2.18
N LYS A 167 -9.66 3.82 1.03
CA LYS A 167 -11.02 3.37 0.70
C LYS A 167 -11.14 1.88 0.97
N GLU A 168 -12.32 1.46 1.43
CA GLU A 168 -12.65 0.05 1.50
C GLU A 168 -12.68 -0.54 0.09
N ARG A 169 -11.97 -1.61 -0.10
CA ARG A 169 -11.87 -2.30 -1.38
C ARG A 169 -11.62 -3.78 -1.16
N PRO A 170 -12.25 -4.66 -1.94
CA PRO A 170 -11.87 -6.07 -1.95
C PRO A 170 -10.39 -6.21 -2.31
N ALA A 171 -9.66 -7.00 -1.57
CA ALA A 171 -8.29 -7.35 -1.93
C ALA A 171 -8.26 -7.94 -3.34
N GLY A 172 -7.30 -7.52 -4.18
CA GLY A 172 -7.12 -8.13 -5.49
C GLY A 172 -6.83 -9.62 -5.32
N LYS A 173 -7.45 -10.46 -6.16
CA LYS A 173 -7.29 -11.92 -6.06
C LYS A 173 -5.90 -12.41 -6.39
N TYR A 174 -5.14 -11.67 -7.20
CA TYR A 174 -3.89 -12.12 -7.79
C TYR A 174 -2.77 -11.14 -7.55
N GLN A 175 -1.56 -11.66 -7.49
CA GLN A 175 -0.35 -10.85 -7.52
C GLN A 175 0.59 -11.35 -8.62
N PHE A 176 1.34 -10.40 -9.17
CA PHE A 176 2.27 -10.63 -10.26
C PHE A 176 3.65 -10.13 -9.86
N ARG A 177 4.66 -10.86 -10.26
CA ARG A 177 6.05 -10.44 -10.05
C ARG A 177 6.84 -10.67 -11.33
N SER A 178 7.35 -9.62 -11.95
CA SER A 178 8.24 -9.75 -13.09
C SER A 178 9.65 -10.12 -12.64
N LEU A 179 10.26 -11.12 -13.25
CA LEU A 179 11.63 -11.56 -12.98
C LEU A 179 12.14 -12.42 -14.12
N LEU A 180 13.45 -12.45 -14.31
CA LEU A 180 14.13 -13.33 -15.27
C LEU A 180 13.53 -13.31 -16.68
N GLY A 181 12.99 -12.18 -17.12
CA GLY A 181 12.33 -12.06 -18.42
C GLY A 181 10.95 -12.69 -18.52
N GLY A 182 10.38 -13.13 -17.39
CA GLY A 182 9.04 -13.71 -17.26
C GLY A 182 8.22 -13.04 -16.18
N VAL A 183 7.09 -13.63 -15.84
CA VAL A 183 6.17 -13.22 -14.79
C VAL A 183 5.79 -14.41 -13.93
N LEU A 184 5.98 -14.30 -12.63
CA LEU A 184 5.31 -15.17 -11.67
C LEU A 184 3.91 -14.61 -11.40
N TRP A 185 2.94 -15.50 -11.40
CA TRP A 185 1.56 -15.24 -11.06
C TRP A 185 1.14 -16.19 -9.93
N GLN A 186 0.44 -15.66 -8.95
CA GLN A 186 -0.17 -16.46 -7.90
C GLN A 186 -1.45 -15.82 -7.39
N GLU A 187 -2.31 -16.60 -6.75
CA GLU A 187 -3.36 -16.09 -5.91
C GLU A 187 -2.74 -15.42 -4.68
N LYS A 188 -3.36 -14.31 -4.23
CA LYS A 188 -2.97 -13.72 -2.95
C LYS A 188 -3.38 -14.65 -1.83
N ASP A 189 -2.52 -14.83 -0.86
CA ASP A 189 -2.91 -15.40 0.42
C ASP A 189 -3.81 -14.38 1.13
N LEU A 190 -5.04 -14.78 1.37
CA LEU A 190 -6.05 -13.98 2.07
C LEU A 190 -6.52 -14.69 3.35
N SER A 191 -5.85 -15.79 3.71
CA SER A 191 -6.13 -16.53 4.94
C SER A 191 -5.23 -16.03 6.07
N THR A 192 -5.83 -15.79 7.23
CA THR A 192 -5.07 -15.56 8.48
C THR A 192 -5.09 -16.85 9.26
N GLU A 193 -3.93 -17.49 9.42
CA GLU A 193 -3.82 -18.70 10.20
C GLU A 193 -3.87 -18.38 11.71
N LEU A 194 -4.68 -19.13 12.44
CA LEU A 194 -4.68 -19.05 13.90
C LEU A 194 -3.45 -19.80 14.44
N ALA A 195 -2.86 -19.30 15.52
CA ALA A 195 -1.69 -19.92 16.18
C ALA A 195 -1.90 -21.43 16.53
N MET A 196 -3.16 -21.89 16.64
CA MET A 196 -3.52 -23.29 16.86
C MET A 196 -3.36 -24.17 15.60
N ASP A 197 -3.28 -23.59 14.43
CA ASP A 197 -3.15 -24.32 13.15
C ASP A 197 -1.68 -24.47 12.75
N MET A 198 -0.76 -23.81 13.44
CA MET A 198 0.68 -23.96 13.26
C MET A 198 1.15 -25.25 13.94
N LYS A 199 1.50 -26.26 13.16
CA LYS A 199 2.10 -27.53 13.60
C LYS A 199 3.61 -27.49 13.52
#